data_1f87d1c58e9e91a489190f68fe48afba
#
_entry.id   1f87d1c58e9e91a489190f68fe48afba
#
_cell.length_a   1.000
_cell.length_b   1.000
_cell.length_c   1.000
_cell.angle_alpha   90.00
_cell.angle_beta   90.00
_cell.angle_gamma   90.00
#
_symmetry.space_group_name_H-M   'P 1'
#
loop_
_entity.id
_entity.type
_entity.pdbx_description
1 polymer ?
#
loop_
_entity_poly.entity_id
_entity_poly.type
_entity_poly.pdbx_seq_one_letter_code
_entity_poly.pdbx_strand_id
1 'polypeptide(L)'
;QWVLVTVQSSIRDASTSRHRFVIMLLMLIAMVSAVALPRAFGDRALLFAITCWTSRLVITFLLARSGNSRAFRMDLTSSLIQGPLLLGGAVLGGAGQLALWSLAALSEITAPFLHSRTMRAQRYDVGNVVERFSLLIIVALGETIVSIVTPQAELEHLSWSGLGGLVAAFI
;
A
#
# COMPACT_ATOMS: atom_id res chain seq x y z
N GLN A 1 -0.01 -0.82 -2.28
CA GLN A 1 -1.48 -0.96 -2.44
C GLN A 1 -2.11 0.35 -2.93
N TRP A 2 -1.87 1.49 -2.29
CA TRP A 2 -2.45 2.78 -2.66
C TRP A 2 -2.12 3.18 -4.10
N VAL A 3 -0.88 3.04 -4.53
CA VAL A 3 -0.42 3.33 -5.91
C VAL A 3 -1.21 2.53 -6.93
N LEU A 4 -1.40 1.22 -6.70
CA LEU A 4 -2.15 0.35 -7.60
C LEU A 4 -3.63 0.78 -7.70
N VAL A 5 -4.26 1.10 -6.57
CA VAL A 5 -5.65 1.59 -6.54
C VAL A 5 -5.77 2.93 -7.26
N THR A 6 -4.81 3.84 -7.07
CA THR A 6 -4.77 5.15 -7.71
C THR A 6 -4.63 5.05 -9.22
N VAL A 7 -3.67 4.28 -9.70
CA VAL A 7 -3.45 4.04 -11.14
C VAL A 7 -4.70 3.41 -11.76
N GLN A 8 -5.30 2.44 -11.10
CA GLN A 8 -6.47 1.73 -11.61
C GLN A 8 -7.74 2.60 -11.64
N SER A 9 -7.93 3.48 -10.64
CA SER A 9 -9.06 4.41 -10.61
C SER A 9 -8.91 5.56 -11.61
N SER A 10 -7.69 5.83 -12.08
CA SER A 10 -7.42 6.81 -13.15
C SER A 10 -7.73 6.30 -14.56
N ILE A 11 -7.90 4.99 -14.73
CA ILE A 11 -8.22 4.35 -16.01
C ILE A 11 -9.73 4.23 -16.24
N ARG A 12 -10.55 4.37 -15.20
CA ARG A 12 -11.99 4.14 -15.26
C ARG A 12 -12.80 5.29 -14.63
N ASP A 13 -13.88 5.67 -15.32
CA ASP A 13 -14.89 6.56 -14.75
C ASP A 13 -15.45 5.98 -13.43
N ALA A 14 -15.23 6.70 -12.34
CA ALA A 14 -15.65 6.34 -10.98
C ALA A 14 -17.19 6.40 -10.75
N SER A 15 -17.98 6.53 -11.82
CA SER A 15 -19.43 6.78 -11.76
C SER A 15 -20.28 5.56 -11.39
N THR A 16 -19.74 4.34 -11.48
CA THR A 16 -20.54 3.13 -11.24
C THR A 16 -20.58 2.76 -9.75
N SER A 17 -21.75 2.57 -9.18
CA SER A 17 -21.98 2.19 -7.78
C SER A 17 -21.13 0.97 -7.32
N ARG A 18 -20.90 0.00 -8.22
CA ARG A 18 -20.04 -1.16 -7.95
C ARG A 18 -18.58 -0.76 -7.69
N HIS A 19 -18.06 0.22 -8.42
CA HIS A 19 -16.69 0.69 -8.24
C HIS A 19 -16.51 1.35 -6.88
N ARG A 20 -17.47 2.15 -6.45
CA ARG A 20 -17.50 2.75 -5.11
C ARG A 20 -17.50 1.70 -4.01
N PHE A 21 -18.32 0.65 -4.15
CA PHE A 21 -18.34 -0.45 -3.18
C PHE A 21 -16.99 -1.16 -3.05
N VAL A 22 -16.32 -1.42 -4.17
CA VAL A 22 -14.99 -2.06 -4.14
C VAL A 22 -13.93 -1.16 -3.51
N ILE A 23 -13.98 0.16 -3.75
CA ILE A 23 -13.09 1.11 -3.07
C ILE A 23 -13.34 1.08 -1.56
N MET A 24 -14.60 1.09 -1.11
CA MET A 24 -14.94 1.00 0.31
C MET A 24 -14.43 -0.32 0.92
N LEU A 25 -14.56 -1.44 0.20
CA LEU A 25 -14.03 -2.73 0.63
C LEU A 25 -12.49 -2.68 0.77
N LEU A 26 -11.79 -2.11 -0.21
CA LEU A 26 -10.33 -1.95 -0.15
C LEU A 26 -9.90 -1.04 1.01
N MET A 27 -10.65 0.03 1.28
CA MET A 27 -10.40 0.89 2.45
C MET A 27 -10.57 0.12 3.76
N LEU A 28 -11.62 -0.70 3.87
CA LEU A 28 -11.83 -1.54 5.05
C LEU A 28 -10.68 -2.54 5.25
N ILE A 29 -10.25 -3.21 4.18
CA ILE A 29 -9.12 -4.14 4.23
C ILE A 29 -7.84 -3.40 4.63
N ALA A 30 -7.59 -2.20 4.08
CA ALA A 30 -6.43 -1.38 4.43
C ALA A 30 -6.47 -0.95 5.91
N MET A 31 -7.63 -0.63 6.44
CA MET A 31 -7.82 -0.29 7.86
C MET A 31 -7.50 -1.48 8.77
N VAL A 32 -7.97 -2.68 8.42
CA VAL A 32 -7.62 -3.91 9.17
C VAL A 32 -6.11 -4.19 9.10
N SER A 33 -5.49 -3.99 7.91
CA SER A 33 -4.04 -4.13 7.74
C SER A 33 -3.26 -3.15 8.62
N ALA A 34 -3.73 -1.90 8.72
CA ALA A 34 -3.11 -0.88 9.56
C ALA A 34 -3.16 -1.24 11.06
N VAL A 35 -4.29 -1.78 11.53
CA VAL A 35 -4.42 -2.29 12.91
C VAL A 35 -3.52 -3.50 13.18
N ALA A 36 -3.25 -4.31 12.17
CA ALA A 36 -2.36 -5.47 12.30
C ALA A 36 -0.87 -5.09 12.26
N LEU A 37 -0.51 -3.98 11.61
CA LEU A 37 0.86 -3.57 11.32
C LEU A 37 1.79 -3.49 12.55
N PRO A 38 1.41 -2.88 13.70
CA PRO A 38 2.31 -2.78 14.85
C PRO A 38 2.76 -4.13 15.42
N ARG A 39 1.96 -5.19 15.19
CA ARG A 39 2.24 -6.55 15.64
C ARG A 39 2.38 -7.54 14.47
N ALA A 40 2.72 -7.03 13.30
CA ALA A 40 2.87 -7.84 12.09
C ALA A 40 4.04 -8.82 12.17
N PHE A 41 5.05 -8.52 12.99
CA PHE A 41 6.18 -9.44 13.26
C PHE A 41 5.98 -10.31 14.51
N GLY A 42 4.75 -10.43 14.99
CA GLY A 42 4.38 -11.23 16.14
C GLY A 42 3.06 -11.96 15.93
N ASP A 43 2.17 -11.84 16.92
CA ASP A 43 0.88 -12.52 16.99
C ASP A 43 -0.10 -12.19 15.86
N ARG A 44 0.07 -11.06 15.15
CA ARG A 44 -0.79 -10.62 14.04
C ARG A 44 -0.18 -10.81 12.64
N ALA A 45 0.91 -11.57 12.53
CA ALA A 45 1.58 -11.83 11.25
C ALA A 45 0.64 -12.42 10.18
N LEU A 46 -0.14 -13.42 10.55
CA LEU A 46 -1.11 -14.07 9.67
C LEU A 46 -2.22 -13.11 9.25
N LEU A 47 -2.77 -12.33 10.18
CA LEU A 47 -3.81 -11.35 9.87
C LEU A 47 -3.30 -10.32 8.86
N PHE A 48 -2.09 -9.80 9.07
CA PHE A 48 -1.45 -8.85 8.16
C PHE A 48 -1.21 -9.47 6.77
N ALA A 49 -0.66 -10.68 6.70
CA ALA A 49 -0.42 -11.38 5.44
C ALA A 49 -1.71 -11.64 4.66
N ILE A 50 -2.77 -12.11 5.34
CA ILE A 50 -4.09 -12.38 4.72
C ILE A 50 -4.69 -11.08 4.19
N THR A 51 -4.69 -10.00 4.95
CA THR A 51 -5.28 -8.72 4.51
C THR A 51 -4.51 -8.12 3.35
N CYS A 52 -3.18 -8.19 3.35
CA CYS A 52 -2.35 -7.75 2.23
C CYS A 52 -2.63 -8.56 0.97
N TRP A 53 -2.71 -9.88 1.08
CA TRP A 53 -3.00 -10.75 -0.07
C TRP A 53 -4.43 -10.57 -0.57
N THR A 54 -5.43 -10.49 0.32
CA THR A 54 -6.83 -10.25 -0.04
C THR A 54 -7.01 -8.95 -0.79
N SER A 55 -6.39 -7.86 -0.36
CA SER A 55 -6.45 -6.59 -1.09
C SER A 55 -5.89 -6.72 -2.50
N ARG A 56 -4.81 -7.47 -2.67
CA ARG A 56 -4.21 -7.78 -3.96
C ARG A 56 -5.15 -8.57 -4.87
N LEU A 57 -5.78 -9.61 -4.33
CA LEU A 57 -6.77 -10.43 -5.08
C LEU A 57 -7.97 -9.60 -5.53
N VAL A 58 -8.46 -8.68 -4.70
CA VAL A 58 -9.55 -7.75 -5.07
C VAL A 58 -9.12 -6.87 -6.24
N ILE A 59 -7.90 -6.35 -6.25
CA ILE A 59 -7.36 -5.54 -7.35
C ILE A 59 -7.23 -6.40 -8.62
N THR A 60 -6.67 -7.60 -8.51
CA THR A 60 -6.56 -8.56 -9.63
C THR A 60 -7.92 -8.89 -10.23
N PHE A 61 -8.93 -9.10 -9.39
CA PHE A 61 -10.30 -9.34 -9.85
C PHE A 61 -10.90 -8.14 -10.60
N LEU A 62 -10.63 -6.91 -10.15
CA LEU A 62 -11.03 -5.71 -10.87
C LEU A 62 -10.37 -5.62 -12.25
N LEU A 63 -9.07 -5.97 -12.33
CA LEU A 63 -8.34 -6.03 -13.59
C LEU A 63 -8.91 -7.09 -14.54
N ALA A 64 -9.32 -8.24 -14.04
CA ALA A 64 -10.00 -9.27 -14.84
C ALA A 64 -11.23 -8.74 -15.57
N ARG A 65 -11.98 -7.85 -14.90
CA ARG A 65 -13.19 -7.25 -15.45
C ARG A 65 -12.93 -6.03 -16.35
N SER A 66 -11.69 -5.54 -16.41
CA SER A 66 -11.35 -4.38 -17.24
C SER A 66 -11.19 -4.70 -18.73
N GLY A 67 -11.17 -5.98 -19.11
CA GLY A 67 -10.94 -6.42 -20.48
C GLY A 67 -9.46 -6.39 -20.92
N ASN A 68 -8.55 -5.90 -20.09
CA ASN A 68 -7.12 -5.91 -20.38
C ASN A 68 -6.49 -7.23 -19.93
N SER A 69 -6.57 -8.25 -20.76
CA SER A 69 -6.08 -9.60 -20.46
C SER A 69 -4.59 -9.65 -20.14
N ARG A 70 -3.78 -8.74 -20.71
CA ARG A 70 -2.34 -8.70 -20.46
C ARG A 70 -2.03 -8.18 -19.07
N ALA A 71 -2.63 -7.06 -18.66
CA ALA A 71 -2.47 -6.49 -17.33
C ALA A 71 -3.00 -7.46 -16.25
N PHE A 72 -4.14 -8.10 -16.50
CA PHE A 72 -4.68 -9.13 -15.62
C PHE A 72 -3.72 -10.30 -15.42
N ARG A 73 -3.18 -10.89 -16.49
CA ARG A 73 -2.23 -12.02 -16.39
C ARG A 73 -0.97 -11.66 -15.62
N MET A 74 -0.46 -10.46 -15.81
CA MET A 74 0.74 -9.97 -15.11
C MET A 74 0.46 -9.79 -13.61
N ASP A 75 -0.65 -9.16 -13.26
CA ASP A 75 -1.02 -8.94 -11.87
C ASP A 75 -1.39 -10.26 -11.17
N LEU A 76 -2.05 -11.17 -11.87
CA LEU A 76 -2.36 -12.51 -11.37
C LEU A 76 -1.08 -13.30 -11.04
N THR A 77 -0.08 -13.31 -11.93
CA THR A 77 1.19 -13.99 -11.65
C THR A 77 1.92 -13.40 -10.46
N SER A 78 1.96 -12.08 -10.36
CA SER A 78 2.53 -11.39 -9.19
C SER A 78 1.77 -11.74 -7.90
N SER A 79 0.45 -11.75 -7.94
CA SER A 79 -0.40 -12.09 -6.79
C SER A 79 -0.24 -13.54 -6.33
N LEU A 80 -0.09 -14.47 -7.28
CA LEU A 80 0.15 -15.89 -6.97
C LEU A 80 1.54 -16.15 -6.37
N ILE A 81 2.54 -15.35 -6.70
CA ILE A 81 3.87 -15.43 -6.10
C ILE A 81 3.85 -14.79 -4.71
N GLN A 82 3.24 -13.63 -4.58
CA GLN A 82 3.21 -12.87 -3.34
C GLN A 82 2.42 -13.54 -2.21
N GLY A 83 1.30 -14.18 -2.55
CA GLY A 83 0.46 -14.86 -1.55
C GLY A 83 1.22 -15.88 -0.72
N PRO A 84 1.84 -16.90 -1.34
CA PRO A 84 2.66 -17.88 -0.64
C PRO A 84 3.84 -17.29 0.12
N LEU A 85 4.51 -16.25 -0.42
CA LEU A 85 5.62 -15.57 0.26
C LEU A 85 5.15 -14.87 1.53
N LEU A 86 4.01 -14.17 1.49
CA LEU A 86 3.47 -13.48 2.65
C LEU A 86 2.95 -14.46 3.71
N LEU A 87 2.18 -15.47 3.29
CA LEU A 87 1.62 -16.47 4.20
C LEU A 87 2.72 -17.38 4.77
N GLY A 88 3.65 -17.84 3.92
CA GLY A 88 4.78 -18.65 4.37
C GLY A 88 5.66 -17.89 5.35
N GLY A 89 5.94 -16.60 5.10
CA GLY A 89 6.66 -15.75 6.03
C GLY A 89 5.95 -15.62 7.37
N ALA A 90 4.63 -15.42 7.36
CA ALA A 90 3.84 -15.28 8.57
C ALA A 90 3.79 -16.57 9.42
N VAL A 91 3.90 -17.74 8.78
CA VAL A 91 3.93 -19.05 9.47
C VAL A 91 5.32 -19.36 10.02
N LEU A 92 6.38 -19.05 9.27
CA LEU A 92 7.76 -19.33 9.67
C LEU A 92 8.23 -18.45 10.83
N GLY A 93 7.78 -17.19 10.87
CA GLY A 93 8.21 -16.25 11.89
C GLY A 93 9.69 -15.86 11.84
N GLY A 94 10.11 -14.96 12.72
CA GLY A 94 11.49 -14.59 12.94
C GLY A 94 12.26 -14.19 11.68
N ALA A 95 13.47 -14.70 11.50
CA ALA A 95 14.33 -14.40 10.35
C ALA A 95 13.73 -14.88 9.01
N GLY A 96 13.01 -16.01 9.02
CA GLY A 96 12.34 -16.54 7.85
C GLY A 96 11.22 -15.61 7.35
N GLN A 97 10.47 -15.01 8.26
CA GLN A 97 9.46 -14.00 7.95
C GLN A 97 10.07 -12.78 7.27
N LEU A 98 11.16 -12.25 7.85
CA LEU A 98 11.88 -11.10 7.27
C LEU A 98 12.38 -11.41 5.86
N ALA A 99 13.00 -12.57 5.65
CA ALA A 99 13.54 -12.97 4.34
C ALA A 99 12.42 -13.07 3.29
N LEU A 100 11.33 -13.78 3.59
CA LEU A 100 10.23 -13.98 2.64
C LEU A 100 9.45 -12.69 2.37
N TRP A 101 9.23 -11.85 3.38
CA TRP A 101 8.55 -10.57 3.20
C TRP A 101 9.42 -9.56 2.45
N SER A 102 10.75 -9.57 2.68
CA SER A 102 11.69 -8.77 1.89
C SER A 102 11.70 -9.20 0.43
N LEU A 103 11.67 -10.50 0.16
CA LEU A 103 11.59 -11.04 -1.20
C LEU A 103 10.27 -10.65 -1.87
N ALA A 104 9.15 -10.72 -1.15
CA ALA A 104 7.84 -10.27 -1.63
C ALA A 104 7.87 -8.77 -1.98
N ALA A 105 8.44 -7.92 -1.12
CA ALA A 105 8.57 -6.49 -1.36
C ALA A 105 9.48 -6.18 -2.56
N LEU A 106 10.62 -6.85 -2.67
CA LEU A 106 11.53 -6.71 -3.81
C LEU A 106 10.86 -7.12 -5.12
N SER A 107 10.09 -8.22 -5.12
CA SER A 107 9.35 -8.66 -6.31
C SER A 107 8.33 -7.61 -6.76
N GLU A 108 7.69 -6.92 -5.83
CA GLU A 108 6.73 -5.86 -6.14
C GLU A 108 7.38 -4.59 -6.70
N ILE A 109 8.53 -4.20 -6.15
CA ILE A 109 9.31 -3.05 -6.62
C ILE A 109 9.89 -3.33 -8.02
N THR A 110 10.34 -4.55 -8.28
CA THR A 110 10.97 -4.91 -9.57
C THR A 110 9.94 -5.18 -10.67
N ALA A 111 8.74 -5.60 -10.35
CA ALA A 111 7.68 -5.92 -11.33
C ALA A 111 7.40 -4.78 -12.35
N PRO A 112 7.27 -3.49 -11.97
CA PRO A 112 7.08 -2.39 -12.91
C PRO A 112 8.26 -2.21 -13.88
N PHE A 113 9.49 -2.44 -13.41
CA PHE A 113 10.69 -2.32 -14.26
C PHE A 113 10.77 -3.43 -15.29
N LEU A 114 10.47 -4.66 -14.91
CA LEU A 114 10.42 -5.81 -15.81
C LEU A 114 9.31 -5.66 -16.87
N HIS A 115 8.21 -4.99 -16.52
CA HIS A 115 7.05 -4.84 -17.39
C HIS A 115 6.88 -3.42 -17.96
N SER A 116 7.92 -2.59 -17.92
CA SER A 116 7.92 -1.18 -18.34
C SER A 116 7.37 -0.94 -19.75
N ARG A 117 7.64 -1.86 -20.68
CA ARG A 117 7.14 -1.79 -22.06
C ARG A 117 5.61 -1.90 -22.15
N THR A 118 5.01 -2.69 -21.30
CA THR A 118 3.55 -2.88 -21.26
C THR A 118 2.86 -1.71 -20.57
N MET A 119 3.48 -1.15 -19.53
CA MET A 119 2.96 0.02 -18.83
C MET A 119 2.99 1.27 -19.70
N ARG A 120 4.02 1.48 -20.52
CA ARG A 120 4.09 2.62 -21.48
C ARG A 120 3.00 2.60 -22.54
N ALA A 121 2.44 1.44 -22.85
CA ALA A 121 1.35 1.31 -23.82
C ALA A 121 -0.04 1.70 -23.25
N GLN A 122 -0.16 1.88 -21.95
CA GLN A 122 -1.40 2.33 -21.32
C GLN A 122 -1.42 3.87 -21.29
N ARG A 123 -2.48 4.46 -21.83
CA ARG A 123 -2.74 5.89 -21.70
C ARG A 123 -3.20 6.17 -20.28
N TYR A 124 -2.28 6.65 -19.46
CA TYR A 124 -2.59 7.19 -18.13
C TYR A 124 -2.95 8.67 -18.27
N ASP A 125 -3.97 9.10 -17.56
CA ASP A 125 -4.17 10.51 -17.31
C ASP A 125 -3.12 10.98 -16.28
N VAL A 126 -2.00 11.48 -16.80
CA VAL A 126 -0.85 11.92 -16.00
C VAL A 126 -1.26 13.03 -15.02
N GLY A 127 -2.17 13.92 -15.43
CA GLY A 127 -2.66 15.00 -14.58
C GLY A 127 -3.34 14.47 -13.31
N ASN A 128 -4.25 13.53 -13.47
CA ASN A 128 -4.96 12.89 -12.35
C ASN A 128 -4.00 12.10 -11.43
N VAL A 129 -3.01 11.42 -12.00
CA VAL A 129 -2.01 10.69 -11.22
C VAL A 129 -1.15 11.63 -10.39
N VAL A 130 -0.64 12.71 -11.00
CA VAL A 130 0.19 13.72 -10.32
C VAL A 130 -0.59 14.40 -9.18
N GLU A 131 -1.84 14.79 -9.42
CA GLU A 131 -2.70 15.40 -8.41
C GLU A 131 -2.89 14.48 -7.20
N ARG A 132 -3.19 13.20 -7.42
CA ARG A 132 -3.36 12.22 -6.34
C ARG A 132 -2.08 11.95 -5.58
N PHE A 133 -0.93 11.88 -6.25
CA PHE A 133 0.36 11.75 -5.57
C PHE A 133 0.69 12.99 -4.73
N SER A 134 0.38 14.19 -5.23
CA SER A 134 0.54 15.41 -4.44
C SER A 134 -0.32 15.41 -3.19
N LEU A 135 -1.58 15.00 -3.29
CA LEU A 135 -2.47 14.84 -2.14
C LEU A 135 -1.94 13.80 -1.14
N LEU A 136 -1.40 12.68 -1.61
CA LEU A 136 -0.79 11.67 -0.73
C LEU A 136 0.40 12.25 0.04
N ILE A 137 1.27 13.01 -0.62
CA ILE A 137 2.43 13.64 0.01
C ILE A 137 1.96 14.63 1.09
N ILE A 138 0.95 15.45 0.81
CA ILE A 138 0.38 16.40 1.78
C ILE A 138 -0.18 15.67 2.99
N VAL A 139 -0.93 14.58 2.78
CA VAL A 139 -1.49 13.77 3.88
C VAL A 139 -0.38 13.10 4.69
N ALA A 140 0.63 12.52 4.03
CA ALA A 140 1.75 11.88 4.70
C ALA A 140 2.57 12.87 5.54
N LEU A 141 2.82 14.07 5.02
CA LEU A 141 3.48 15.14 5.77
C LEU A 141 2.63 15.59 6.97
N GLY A 142 1.31 15.75 6.77
CA GLY A 142 0.39 16.10 7.86
C GLY A 142 0.39 15.04 8.97
N GLU A 143 0.33 13.76 8.61
CA GLU A 143 0.41 12.64 9.56
C GLU A 143 1.75 12.62 10.32
N THR A 144 2.85 12.87 9.61
CA THR A 144 4.18 12.94 10.23
C THR A 144 4.25 14.06 11.25
N ILE A 145 3.73 15.26 10.93
CA ILE A 145 3.69 16.39 11.84
C ILE A 145 2.85 16.05 13.08
N VAL A 146 1.65 15.50 12.89
CA VAL A 146 0.76 15.12 14.00
C VAL A 146 1.42 14.07 14.89
N SER A 147 2.04 13.04 14.32
CA SER A 147 2.69 11.96 15.09
C SER A 147 3.89 12.44 15.90
N ILE A 148 4.58 13.51 15.46
CA ILE A 148 5.70 14.11 16.20
C ILE A 148 5.19 15.08 17.27
N VAL A 149 4.15 15.85 16.97
CA VAL A 149 3.64 16.89 17.88
C VAL A 149 2.80 16.33 19.03
N THR A 150 1.99 15.28 18.76
CA THR A 150 1.06 14.72 19.75
C THR A 150 1.74 14.25 21.04
N PRO A 151 2.83 13.45 21.01
CA PRO A 151 3.52 13.04 22.23
C PRO A 151 4.16 14.23 22.99
N GLN A 152 4.53 15.29 22.28
CA GLN A 152 5.14 16.49 22.89
C GLN A 152 4.09 17.40 23.54
N ALA A 153 2.87 17.41 23.01
CA ALA A 153 1.76 18.17 23.58
C ALA A 153 1.24 17.58 24.91
N GLU A 154 1.46 16.28 25.14
CA GLU A 154 1.13 15.60 26.39
C GLU A 154 2.18 15.84 27.50
N LEU A 155 3.37 16.34 27.16
CA LEU A 155 4.38 16.75 28.14
C LEU A 155 4.03 18.13 28.68
N GLU A 156 3.80 18.26 29.98
CA GLU A 156 3.44 19.53 30.66
C GLU A 156 4.49 20.67 30.50
N HIS A 157 5.70 20.33 30.01
CA HIS A 157 6.76 21.31 29.77
C HIS A 157 7.36 21.13 28.37
N LEU A 158 7.15 22.11 27.51
CA LEU A 158 7.88 22.25 26.23
C LEU A 158 9.38 22.47 26.56
N SER A 159 10.18 21.43 26.34
CA SER A 159 11.64 21.51 26.46
C SER A 159 12.23 22.09 25.18
N TRP A 160 13.27 22.93 25.30
CA TRP A 160 14.04 23.45 24.17
C TRP A 160 14.65 22.32 23.31
N SER A 161 14.98 21.17 23.92
CA SER A 161 15.41 19.96 23.20
C SER A 161 14.30 19.34 22.35
N GLY A 162 13.05 19.41 22.80
CA GLY A 162 11.89 18.97 22.03
C GLY A 162 11.64 19.83 20.80
N LEU A 163 11.75 21.15 20.94
CA LEU A 163 11.65 22.08 19.81
C LEU A 163 12.79 21.87 18.79
N GLY A 164 14.02 21.63 19.28
CA GLY A 164 15.16 21.29 18.42
C GLY A 164 14.94 20.00 17.64
N GLY A 165 14.36 18.99 18.27
CA GLY A 165 13.98 17.72 17.62
C GLY A 165 12.92 17.88 16.54
N LEU A 166 11.91 18.73 16.78
CA LEU A 166 10.87 19.07 15.79
C LEU A 166 11.46 19.73 14.54
N VAL A 167 12.37 20.70 14.72
CA VAL A 167 13.05 21.38 13.60
C VAL A 167 13.94 20.42 12.84
N ALA A 168 14.69 19.56 13.54
CA ALA A 168 15.56 18.56 12.91
C ALA A 168 14.79 17.47 12.14
N ALA A 169 13.56 17.15 12.54
CA ALA A 169 12.72 16.19 11.83
C ALA A 169 12.06 16.80 10.57
N PHE A 170 12.04 18.14 10.46
CA PHE A 170 11.42 18.84 9.33
C PHE A 170 12.42 19.20 8.21
N ILE A 171 13.73 19.15 8.50
CA ILE A 171 14.83 19.38 7.54
C ILE A 171 15.23 18.05 6.88
#